data_51b34897b7c4e4ec8bdb5a32c5a96f8d
#
_entry.id   51b34897b7c4e4ec8bdb5a32c5a96f8d
#
_cell.length_a   1.000
_cell.length_b   1.000
_cell.length_c   1.000
_cell.angle_alpha   90.00
_cell.angle_beta   90.00
_cell.angle_gamma   90.00
#
_symmetry.space_group_name_H-M   'P 1'
#
loop_
_entity.id
_entity.type
_entity.pdbx_description
1 polymer ?
#
loop_
_entity_poly.entity_id
_entity_poly.type
_entity_poly.pdbx_seq_one_letter_code
_entity_poly.pdbx_strand_id
1 'polypeptide(L)' 'MGPELDSEAEGSYACWACGEVIVIPIDVTMGMRQDYVEDCPVCCRPNEIHVEVDPAGGHVRCWNDPAE' A
#
# COMPACT_ATOMS: atom_id res chain seq x y z
N MET A 1 -17.99 -16.18 -5.51
CA MET A 1 -17.81 -15.70 -5.39
C MET A 1 -17.89 -14.88 -5.48
N GLY A 2 -17.94 -14.44 -5.43
CA GLY A 2 -17.97 -13.71 -5.58
C GLY A 2 -17.60 -12.76 -5.48
N PRO A 3 -17.64 -12.19 -5.49
CA PRO A 3 -17.17 -11.28 -5.40
C PRO A 3 -17.32 -10.33 -4.93
N GLU A 4 -17.09 -9.85 -4.71
CA GLU A 4 -17.04 -9.14 -4.25
C GLU A 4 -16.68 -8.14 -4.38
N LEU A 5 -16.79 -7.38 -4.35
CA LEU A 5 -16.45 -6.40 -4.42
C LEU A 5 -16.29 -5.61 -3.59
N ASP A 6 -15.78 -5.06 -3.56
CA ASP A 6 -15.58 -4.54 -2.41
C ASP A 6 -14.92 -3.26 -2.38
N SER A 7 -14.95 -2.56 -1.31
CA SER A 7 -14.30 -1.28 -1.14
C SER A 7 -12.81 -1.44 -0.89
N GLU A 8 -12.31 -2.65 -1.02
CA GLU A 8 -10.91 -2.93 -0.73
C GLU A 8 -10.14 -3.21 -2.00
N ALA A 9 -8.90 -2.78 -2.01
CA ALA A 9 -7.97 -3.06 -3.07
C ALA A 9 -6.66 -3.50 -2.45
N GLU A 10 -5.72 -3.93 -3.28
CA GLU A 10 -4.41 -4.32 -2.81
C GLU A 10 -3.35 -3.48 -3.48
N GLY A 11 -2.34 -3.11 -2.73
CA GLY A 11 -1.15 -2.49 -3.24
C GLY A 11 0.06 -3.29 -2.84
N SER A 12 1.20 -2.98 -3.45
CA SER A 12 2.43 -3.64 -3.08
C SER A 12 3.58 -2.65 -3.15
N TYR A 13 4.60 -2.91 -2.38
CA TYR A 13 5.81 -2.13 -2.41
C TYR A 13 7.00 -3.05 -2.17
N ALA A 14 8.17 -2.64 -2.64
CA ALA A 14 9.40 -3.36 -2.37
C ALA A 14 10.12 -2.66 -1.24
N CYS A 15 10.40 -3.39 -0.17
CA CYS A 15 11.08 -2.82 0.99
C CYS A 15 12.43 -2.26 0.55
N TRP A 16 12.73 -1.04 0.99
CA TRP A 16 13.95 -0.38 0.58
C TRP A 16 15.19 -1.07 1.17
N ALA A 17 15.02 -1.80 2.26
CA ALA A 17 16.16 -2.40 2.96
C ALA A 17 16.43 -3.82 2.51
N CYS A 18 15.41 -4.66 2.40
CA CYS A 18 15.61 -6.07 2.07
C CYS A 18 15.15 -6.44 0.66
N GLY A 19 14.41 -5.57 0.00
CA GLY A 19 13.97 -5.80 -1.37
C GLY A 19 12.77 -6.73 -1.51
N GLU A 20 12.21 -7.22 -0.41
CA GLU A 20 11.05 -8.09 -0.49
C GLU A 20 9.83 -7.31 -0.94
N VAL A 21 9.01 -7.94 -1.75
CA VAL A 21 7.75 -7.34 -2.18
C VAL A 21 6.70 -7.66 -1.13
N ILE A 22 6.09 -6.60 -0.59
CA ILE A 22 5.11 -6.71 0.47
C ILE A 22 3.76 -6.30 -0.10
N VAL A 23 2.76 -7.16 0.04
CA VAL A 23 1.40 -6.86 -0.41
C VAL A 23 0.63 -6.37 0.80
N ILE A 24 -0.05 -5.23 0.62
CA ILE A 24 -0.83 -4.62 1.70
C ILE A 24 -2.25 -4.39 1.22
N PRO A 25 -3.23 -4.52 2.12
CA PRO A 25 -4.60 -4.16 1.79
C PRO A 25 -4.75 -2.64 1.77
N ILE A 26 -5.51 -2.15 0.82
CA ILE A 26 -5.77 -0.72 0.68
C ILE A 26 -7.26 -0.50 0.87
N ASP A 27 -7.61 0.34 1.83
CA ASP A 27 -9.01 0.67 2.07
C ASP A 27 -9.33 1.94 1.30
N VAL A 28 -9.99 1.80 0.17
CA VAL A 28 -10.28 2.94 -0.69
C VAL A 28 -11.30 3.89 -0.08
N THR A 29 -11.98 3.48 0.98
CA THR A 29 -12.92 4.36 1.66
C THR A 29 -12.23 5.33 2.63
N MET A 30 -10.94 5.12 2.89
CA MET A 30 -10.19 5.99 3.80
C MET A 30 -9.71 7.27 3.13
N GLY A 31 -9.99 7.45 1.85
CA GLY A 31 -9.59 8.63 1.13
C GLY A 31 -8.78 8.29 -0.09
N MET A 32 -8.59 9.29 -0.97
CA MET A 32 -7.90 9.07 -2.23
C MET A 32 -6.38 9.11 -2.06
N ARG A 33 -5.91 9.58 -0.92
CA ARG A 33 -4.47 9.60 -0.64
C ARG A 33 -4.22 9.17 0.78
N GLN A 34 -3.28 8.26 0.95
CA GLN A 34 -2.94 7.73 2.26
C GLN A 34 -1.42 7.72 2.39
N ASP A 35 -0.93 8.18 3.52
CA ASP A 35 0.50 8.19 3.82
C ASP A 35 0.67 7.69 5.25
N TYR A 36 1.54 6.70 5.42
CA TYR A 36 1.76 6.17 6.77
C TYR A 36 3.08 5.40 6.78
N VAL A 37 3.53 5.06 7.98
CA VAL A 37 4.76 4.30 8.16
C VAL A 37 4.40 2.90 8.58
N GLU A 38 5.06 1.92 7.98
CA GLU A 38 4.82 0.51 8.27
C GLU A 38 6.16 -0.21 8.34
N ASP A 39 6.32 -1.06 9.34
CA ASP A 39 7.53 -1.88 9.44
C ASP A 39 7.46 -3.04 8.48
N CYS A 40 8.56 -3.31 7.79
CA CYS A 40 8.65 -4.47 6.92
C CYS A 40 8.50 -5.73 7.74
N PRO A 41 7.61 -6.67 7.36
CA PRO A 41 7.45 -7.90 8.13
C PRO A 41 8.63 -8.86 8.01
N VAL A 42 9.54 -8.60 7.09
CA VAL A 42 10.68 -9.47 6.87
C VAL A 42 11.92 -8.97 7.62
N CYS A 43 12.26 -7.69 7.46
CA CYS A 43 13.48 -7.16 8.05
C CYS A 43 13.22 -6.15 9.16
N CYS A 44 11.97 -5.79 9.41
CA CYS A 44 11.55 -4.89 10.49
C CYS A 44 12.00 -3.44 10.29
N ARG A 45 12.47 -3.08 9.11
CA ARG A 45 12.84 -1.70 8.84
C ARG A 45 11.61 -0.87 8.49
N PRO A 46 11.54 0.37 8.92
CA PRO A 46 10.37 1.20 8.63
C PRO A 46 10.37 1.68 7.19
N ASN A 47 9.21 1.59 6.58
CA ASN A 47 8.96 2.11 5.24
C ASN A 47 7.87 3.16 5.32
N GLU A 48 8.07 4.27 4.64
CA GLU A 48 7.02 5.26 4.49
C GLU A 48 6.21 4.90 3.26
N ILE A 49 4.96 4.55 3.48
CA ILE A 49 4.09 4.04 2.44
C ILE A 49 3.21 5.16 1.91
N HIS A 50 3.12 5.26 0.60
CA HIS A 50 2.29 6.27 -0.05
C HIS A 50 1.30 5.57 -0.95
N VAL A 51 0.03 5.91 -0.83
CA VAL A 51 -1.04 5.31 -1.60
C VAL A 51 -1.84 6.42 -2.26
N GLU A 52 -2.12 6.26 -3.55
CA GLU A 52 -3.03 7.15 -4.26
C GLU A 52 -4.09 6.31 -4.96
N VAL A 53 -5.33 6.71 -4.77
CA VAL A 53 -6.47 6.05 -5.41
C VAL A 53 -7.04 7.00 -6.46
N ASP A 54 -7.17 6.51 -7.69
CA ASP A 54 -7.74 7.30 -8.78
C ASP A 54 -9.26 7.22 -8.69
N PRO A 55 -9.94 8.33 -8.38
CA PRO A 55 -11.40 8.28 -8.22
C PRO A 55 -12.13 8.02 -9.53
N ALA A 56 -11.51 8.35 -10.66
CA ALA A 56 -12.18 8.17 -11.94
C ALA A 56 -12.08 6.74 -12.43
N GLY A 57 -10.92 6.12 -12.28
CA GLY A 57 -10.67 4.79 -12.81
C GLY A 57 -10.59 3.69 -11.80
N GLY A 58 -10.52 4.03 -10.52
CA GLY A 58 -10.38 3.03 -9.46
C GLY A 58 -9.00 2.41 -9.39
N HIS A 59 -8.02 3.01 -10.05
CA HIS A 59 -6.65 2.51 -10.01
C HIS A 59 -6.00 2.89 -8.69
N VAL A 60 -5.18 2.00 -8.17
CA VAL A 60 -4.45 2.25 -6.94
C VAL A 60 -2.96 2.26 -7.25
N ARG A 61 -2.29 3.30 -6.78
CA ARG A 61 -0.84 3.44 -6.90
C ARG A 61 -0.24 3.39 -5.51
N CYS A 62 0.83 2.63 -5.37
CA CYS A 62 1.48 2.45 -4.09
C CYS A 62 2.99 2.50 -4.29
N TRP A 63 3.67 3.29 -3.46
CA TRP A 63 5.12 3.35 -3.49
C TRP A 63 5.61 3.63 -2.08
N ASN A 64 6.91 3.56 -1.89
CA ASN A 64 7.48 3.70 -0.57
C ASN A 64 8.82 4.40 -0.61
N ASP A 65 9.18 4.97 0.55
CA ASP A 65 10.47 5.59 0.77
C ASP A 65 11.03 5.10 2.09
N PRO A 66 12.36 5.20 2.29
CA PRO A 66 12.92 4.87 3.60
C PRO A 66 12.39 5.83 4.65
N ALA A 67 11.99 5.28 5.80
CA ALA A 67 11.46 6.07 6.89
C ALA A 67 12.46 6.25 8.03
N GLU A 68 13.69 5.77 7.87
CA GLU A 68 14.73 6.04 8.86
C GLU A 68 15.81 6.98 8.35
#